data_ab13eaf1c3aa38ea163ef293e904dbcb
#
_entry.id   ab13eaf1c3aa38ea163ef293e904dbcb
#
_cell.length_a   1.000
_cell.length_b   1.000
_cell.length_c   1.000
_cell.angle_alpha   90.00
_cell.angle_beta   90.00
_cell.angle_gamma   90.00
#
_symmetry.space_group_name_H-M   'P 1'
#
loop_
_entity.id
_entity.type
_entity.pdbx_description
1 polymer ?
#
loop_
_entity_poly.entity_id
_entity_poly.type
_entity_poly.pdbx_seq_one_letter_code
_entity_poly.pdbx_strand_id
1 'polypeptide(L)'
;MHVDHHDLYSEFPEMKDAIDVLKKSNPYFARSMGAYSRLTGKVEDLEEHDMPIADFTLEDMKKQRVKLKDEIYHFLLAFRTGQRHP
;
A
#
# COMPACT_ATOMS: atom_id res chain seq x y z
N MET A 1 -6.09 -0.32 21.76
CA MET A 1 -6.33 -1.26 20.70
C MET A 1 -6.27 -0.63 19.33
N HIS A 2 -5.60 -1.26 18.48
CA HIS A 2 -5.41 -0.73 17.15
C HIS A 2 -6.54 -1.18 16.25
N VAL A 3 -7.25 -0.24 15.66
CA VAL A 3 -8.44 -0.58 14.92
C VAL A 3 -8.37 -0.24 13.44
N ASP A 4 -7.51 0.67 13.08
CA ASP A 4 -7.44 1.11 11.70
C ASP A 4 -6.22 0.53 11.01
N HIS A 5 -6.48 -0.31 10.04
CA HIS A 5 -5.40 -0.82 9.21
C HIS A 5 -5.49 -0.12 7.86
N HIS A 6 -4.48 0.66 7.57
CA HIS A 6 -4.42 1.33 6.29
C HIS A 6 -3.88 0.37 5.25
N ASP A 7 -4.59 -0.73 5.05
CA ASP A 7 -4.19 -1.67 4.03
C ASP A 7 -4.80 -1.25 2.69
N LEU A 8 -4.45 -1.98 1.65
CA LEU A 8 -4.88 -1.60 0.31
C LEU A 8 -6.38 -1.70 0.13
N TYR A 9 -6.99 -2.67 0.80
CA TYR A 9 -8.44 -2.82 0.67
C TYR A 9 -9.18 -1.64 1.27
N SER A 10 -8.63 -1.07 2.34
CA SER A 10 -9.21 0.12 2.96
C SER A 10 -8.98 1.35 2.11
N GLU A 11 -7.80 1.44 1.49
CA GLU A 11 -7.45 2.59 0.67
C GLU A 11 -8.21 2.63 -0.65
N PHE A 12 -8.47 1.45 -1.21
CA PHE A 12 -9.13 1.33 -2.51
C PHE A 12 -10.28 0.34 -2.44
N PRO A 13 -11.32 0.66 -1.66
CA PRO A 13 -12.39 -0.32 -1.45
C PRO A 13 -13.14 -0.67 -2.73
N GLU A 14 -13.24 0.24 -3.67
CA GLU A 14 -13.92 -0.03 -4.91
C GLU A 14 -13.09 -0.85 -5.89
N MET A 15 -11.84 -1.14 -5.53
CA MET A 15 -10.94 -1.90 -6.39
C MET A 15 -10.55 -3.24 -5.80
N LYS A 16 -11.37 -3.75 -4.91
CA LYS A 16 -11.07 -5.00 -4.22
C LYS A 16 -10.82 -6.14 -5.19
N ASP A 17 -11.66 -6.27 -6.21
CA ASP A 17 -11.51 -7.34 -7.18
C ASP A 17 -10.21 -7.24 -7.95
N ALA A 18 -9.84 -6.02 -8.34
CA ALA A 18 -8.60 -5.80 -9.04
C ALA A 18 -7.41 -6.17 -8.17
N ILE A 19 -7.45 -5.80 -6.90
CA ILE A 19 -6.38 -6.15 -5.98
C ILE A 19 -6.25 -7.65 -5.85
N ASP A 20 -7.36 -8.35 -5.69
CA ASP A 20 -7.34 -9.80 -5.54
C ASP A 20 -6.74 -10.50 -6.76
N VAL A 21 -7.12 -10.05 -7.95
CA VAL A 21 -6.61 -10.65 -9.16
C VAL A 21 -5.12 -10.35 -9.34
N LEU A 22 -4.73 -9.09 -9.16
CA LEU A 22 -3.35 -8.70 -9.38
C LEU A 22 -2.39 -9.33 -8.39
N LYS A 23 -2.78 -9.49 -7.14
CA LYS A 23 -1.86 -10.08 -6.18
C LYS A 23 -1.57 -11.54 -6.48
N LYS A 24 -2.44 -12.19 -7.23
CA LYS A 24 -2.24 -13.58 -7.63
C LYS A 24 -1.54 -13.70 -8.97
N SER A 25 -1.76 -12.75 -9.87
CA SER A 25 -1.30 -12.87 -11.24
C SER A 25 -0.10 -12.01 -11.60
N ASN A 26 0.21 -11.02 -10.77
CA ASN A 26 1.31 -10.10 -11.08
C ASN A 26 2.30 -10.07 -9.91
N PRO A 27 3.48 -10.69 -10.09
CA PRO A 27 4.46 -10.72 -8.99
C PRO A 27 5.00 -9.34 -8.61
N TYR A 28 5.04 -8.42 -9.55
CA TYR A 28 5.49 -7.06 -9.23
C TYR A 28 4.48 -6.36 -8.34
N PHE A 29 3.21 -6.53 -8.66
CA PHE A 29 2.15 -5.96 -7.83
C PHE A 29 2.19 -6.58 -6.42
N ALA A 30 2.32 -7.89 -6.36
CA ALA A 30 2.37 -8.59 -5.08
C ALA A 30 3.52 -8.10 -4.22
N ARG A 31 4.67 -7.86 -4.86
CA ARG A 31 5.84 -7.35 -4.15
C ARG A 31 5.61 -5.95 -3.62
N SER A 32 5.05 -5.08 -4.45
CA SER A 32 4.76 -3.71 -4.04
C SER A 32 3.72 -3.69 -2.93
N MET A 33 2.72 -4.55 -3.03
CA MET A 33 1.69 -4.65 -2.01
C MET A 33 2.29 -5.10 -0.66
N GLY A 34 3.18 -6.10 -0.71
CA GLY A 34 3.85 -6.56 0.49
C GLY A 34 4.72 -5.48 1.12
N ALA A 35 5.45 -4.74 0.28
CA ALA A 35 6.31 -3.67 0.77
C ALA A 35 5.46 -2.56 1.40
N TYR A 36 4.34 -2.23 0.78
CA TYR A 36 3.44 -1.21 1.31
C TYR A 36 2.90 -1.64 2.68
N SER A 37 2.47 -2.89 2.79
CA SER A 37 1.95 -3.40 4.06
C SER A 37 2.99 -3.36 5.17
N ARG A 38 4.20 -3.80 4.86
CA ARG A 38 5.26 -3.81 5.86
C ARG A 38 5.61 -2.40 6.31
N LEU A 39 5.72 -1.48 5.35
CA LEU A 39 6.09 -0.11 5.67
C LEU A 39 4.99 0.58 6.45
N THR A 40 3.74 0.35 6.07
CA THR A 40 2.60 0.92 6.80
C THR A 40 2.59 0.43 8.24
N GLY A 41 2.78 -0.87 8.44
CA GLY A 41 2.81 -1.43 9.78
C GLY A 41 3.94 -0.85 10.60
N LYS A 42 5.10 -0.64 9.98
CA LYS A 42 6.25 -0.10 10.69
C LYS A 42 6.02 1.35 11.09
N VAL A 43 5.45 2.15 10.20
CA VAL A 43 5.15 3.54 10.51
C VAL A 43 4.14 3.63 11.64
N GLU A 44 3.07 2.84 11.56
CA GLU A 44 2.05 2.83 12.60
C GLU A 44 2.62 2.40 13.94
N ASP A 45 3.49 1.40 13.91
CA ASP A 45 4.10 0.88 15.12
C ASP A 45 4.98 1.94 15.79
N LEU A 46 5.78 2.65 15.00
CA LEU A 46 6.64 3.69 15.53
C LEU A 46 5.83 4.85 16.11
N GLU A 47 4.76 5.23 15.44
CA GLU A 47 3.92 6.32 15.91
C GLU A 47 3.13 5.91 17.16
N GLU A 48 2.63 4.69 17.15
CA GLU A 48 1.81 4.21 18.25
C GLU A 48 2.60 4.06 19.55
N HIS A 49 3.83 3.62 19.45
CA HIS A 49 4.65 3.36 20.61
C HIS A 49 5.56 4.54 20.96
N ASP A 50 5.42 5.63 20.24
CA ASP A 50 6.20 6.83 20.51
C ASP A 50 7.70 6.52 20.62
N MET A 51 8.18 5.75 19.66
CA MET A 51 9.57 5.33 19.65
C MET A 51 10.50 6.50 19.42
N PRO A 52 11.67 6.52 20.11
CA PRO A 52 12.64 7.59 19.88
C PRO A 52 13.35 7.38 18.56
N ILE A 53 12.81 7.99 17.51
CA ILE A 53 13.35 7.88 16.17
C ILE A 53 13.47 9.28 15.60
N ALA A 54 14.50 9.48 14.78
CA ALA A 54 14.69 10.78 14.16
C ALA A 54 13.50 11.12 13.29
N ASP A 55 13.04 12.36 13.40
CA ASP A 55 11.88 12.82 12.65
C ASP A 55 12.07 12.62 11.16
N PHE A 56 13.28 12.87 10.66
CA PHE A 56 13.50 12.77 9.24
C PHE A 56 13.40 11.32 8.76
N THR A 57 13.73 10.36 9.62
CA THR A 57 13.59 8.96 9.26
C THR A 57 12.12 8.59 9.12
N LEU A 58 11.30 9.03 10.05
CA LEU A 58 9.87 8.77 9.99
C LEU A 58 9.25 9.43 8.77
N GLU A 59 9.66 10.67 8.50
CA GLU A 59 9.17 11.38 7.33
C GLU A 59 9.55 10.66 6.04
N ASP A 60 10.77 10.14 5.99
CA ASP A 60 11.23 9.42 4.82
C ASP A 60 10.39 8.15 4.59
N MET A 61 10.09 7.45 5.67
CA MET A 61 9.25 6.25 5.60
C MET A 61 7.86 6.59 5.07
N LYS A 62 7.30 7.70 5.53
CA LYS A 62 5.98 8.14 5.08
C LYS A 62 6.00 8.49 3.61
N LYS A 63 7.07 9.11 3.14
CA LYS A 63 7.21 9.44 1.73
C LYS A 63 7.30 8.18 0.88
N GLN A 64 8.04 7.18 1.37
CA GLN A 64 8.14 5.92 0.66
C GLN A 64 6.80 5.22 0.59
N ARG A 65 6.03 5.30 1.66
CA ARG A 65 4.70 4.69 1.69
C ARG A 65 3.79 5.34 0.63
N VAL A 66 3.82 6.66 0.54
CA VAL A 66 3.02 7.36 -0.46
C VAL A 66 3.45 6.96 -1.87
N LYS A 67 4.74 6.84 -2.08
CA LYS A 67 5.26 6.46 -3.39
C LYS A 67 4.82 5.05 -3.78
N LEU A 68 4.87 4.12 -2.83
CA LEU A 68 4.42 2.75 -3.08
C LEU A 68 2.92 2.72 -3.36
N LYS A 69 2.16 3.48 -2.61
CA LYS A 69 0.72 3.56 -2.82
C LYS A 69 0.41 4.07 -4.22
N ASP A 70 1.17 5.05 -4.66
CA ASP A 70 0.98 5.61 -5.99
C ASP A 70 1.30 4.59 -7.07
N GLU A 71 2.38 3.83 -6.90
CA GLU A 71 2.73 2.77 -7.84
C GLU A 71 1.63 1.71 -7.91
N ILE A 72 1.13 1.34 -6.75
CA ILE A 72 0.05 0.35 -6.67
C ILE A 72 -1.20 0.86 -7.37
N TYR A 73 -1.51 2.12 -7.17
CA TYR A 73 -2.65 2.73 -7.83
C TYR A 73 -2.52 2.68 -9.35
N HIS A 74 -1.32 2.91 -9.86
CA HIS A 74 -1.08 2.82 -11.30
C HIS A 74 -1.28 1.41 -11.82
N PHE A 75 -0.88 0.41 -11.07
CA PHE A 75 -1.16 -0.98 -11.43
C PHE A 75 -2.67 -1.21 -11.53
N LEU A 76 -3.39 -0.70 -10.56
CA LEU A 76 -4.84 -0.90 -10.52
C LEU A 76 -5.53 -0.19 -11.68
N LEU A 77 -5.09 1.02 -11.99
CA LEU A 77 -5.66 1.74 -13.12
C LEU A 77 -5.38 1.04 -14.44
N ALA A 78 -4.16 0.55 -14.59
CA ALA A 78 -3.80 -0.16 -15.83
C ALA A 78 -4.63 -1.42 -15.98
N PHE A 79 -4.87 -2.12 -14.88
CA PHE A 79 -5.67 -3.32 -14.90
C PHE A 79 -7.12 -3.02 -15.32
N ARG A 80 -7.69 -1.97 -14.73
CA ARG A 80 -9.06 -1.57 -15.08
C ARG A 80 -9.16 -1.16 -16.52
N THR A 81 -8.19 -0.37 -16.98
CA THR A 81 -8.18 0.08 -18.36
C THR A 81 -8.06 -1.11 -19.32
N GLY A 82 -7.19 -2.06 -18.97
CA GLY A 82 -7.03 -3.26 -19.77
C GLY A 82 -8.30 -4.08 -19.86
N GLN A 83 -9.04 -4.17 -18.76
CA GLN A 83 -10.29 -4.91 -18.76
C GLN A 83 -11.37 -4.27 -19.61
N ARG A 84 -11.28 -2.96 -19.78
CA ARG A 84 -12.27 -2.24 -20.57
C ARG A 84 -11.98 -2.31 -22.05
N HIS A 85 -10.84 -2.83 -22.42
CA HIS A 85 -10.49 -2.99 -23.80
C HIS A 85 -11.30 -4.12 -24.42
N PRO A 86 -11.88 -3.88 -25.55
CA PRO A 86 -12.62 -4.95 -26.23
C PRO A 86 -11.71 -6.04 -26.74
#